data_17a2079bad09964278f21a8d0d79c82b
#
_entry.id   17a2079bad09964278f21a8d0d79c82b
#
_cell.length_a   1.000
_cell.length_b   1.000
_cell.length_c   1.000
_cell.angle_alpha   90.00
_cell.angle_beta   90.00
_cell.angle_gamma   90.00
#
_symmetry.space_group_name_H-M   'P 1'
#
loop_
_entity.id
_entity.type
_entity.pdbx_description
1 polymer ?
#
loop_
_entity_poly.entity_id
_entity_poly.type
_entity_poly.pdbx_seq_one_letter_code
_entity_poly.pdbx_strand_id
1 'polypeptide(L)'
;IVGESGAGKSTALRKYVNGLNPSLYKPCYLALSTLTVKDFYQALAMILGETPSCRKVALFNQIQNAIHSYYYDQRITPVIILDEIQMASNDILEDLRLIFNFKMDSENPYILILAGQPHIRNKLALNINNALRQRIVVKYILQGLKKEEIESYENLCIHRRVKQCY
;
A
#
# COMPACT_ATOMS: atom_id res chain seq x y z
N ILE A 1 2.65 -4.69 6.40
CA ILE A 1 1.72 -5.71 6.91
C ILE A 1 1.99 -7.02 6.18
N VAL A 2 2.24 -8.09 6.92
CA VAL A 2 2.53 -9.40 6.34
C VAL A 2 1.61 -10.43 6.98
N GLY A 3 1.05 -11.35 6.19
CA GLY A 3 0.20 -12.43 6.69
C GLY A 3 -0.12 -13.45 5.60
N GLU A 4 -0.45 -14.66 5.99
CA GLU A 4 -0.84 -15.73 5.07
C GLU A 4 -2.08 -15.37 4.24
N SER A 5 -2.32 -16.11 3.17
CA SER A 5 -3.57 -15.98 2.41
C SER A 5 -4.75 -16.28 3.36
N GLY A 6 -5.80 -15.45 3.28
CA GLY A 6 -6.93 -15.60 4.20
C GLY A 6 -6.76 -15.01 5.62
N ALA A 7 -5.56 -14.56 6.02
CA ALA A 7 -5.30 -14.00 7.35
C ALA A 7 -6.04 -12.66 7.64
N GLY A 8 -6.83 -12.12 6.70
CA GLY A 8 -7.62 -10.92 6.90
C GLY A 8 -6.90 -9.61 6.54
N LYS A 9 -5.80 -9.64 5.79
CA LYS A 9 -5.05 -8.43 5.36
C LYS A 9 -5.94 -7.38 4.71
N SER A 10 -6.68 -7.77 3.67
CA SER A 10 -7.55 -6.85 2.92
C SER A 10 -8.71 -6.33 3.77
N THR A 11 -9.19 -7.12 4.73
CA THR A 11 -10.20 -6.69 5.71
C THR A 11 -9.62 -5.63 6.65
N ALA A 12 -8.41 -5.85 7.16
CA ALA A 12 -7.71 -4.88 8.01
C ALA A 12 -7.43 -3.57 7.27
N LEU A 13 -6.94 -3.65 6.02
CA LEU A 13 -6.70 -2.49 5.16
C LEU A 13 -8.00 -1.71 4.90
N ARG A 14 -9.09 -2.40 4.57
CA ARG A 14 -10.39 -1.76 4.35
C ARG A 14 -10.91 -1.06 5.59
N LYS A 15 -10.79 -1.70 6.76
CA LYS A 15 -11.18 -1.09 8.04
C LYS A 15 -10.33 0.14 8.34
N TYR A 16 -9.04 0.09 8.08
CA TYR A 16 -8.12 1.22 8.24
C TYR A 16 -8.55 2.39 7.33
N VAL A 17 -8.74 2.14 6.05
CA VAL A 17 -9.14 3.16 5.06
C VAL A 17 -10.48 3.80 5.44
N ASN A 18 -11.47 3.00 5.84
CA ASN A 18 -12.78 3.51 6.26
C ASN A 18 -12.74 4.34 7.56
N GLY A 19 -11.69 4.20 8.35
CA GLY A 19 -11.46 5.00 9.56
C GLY A 19 -10.70 6.30 9.33
N LEU A 20 -10.17 6.53 8.12
CA LEU A 20 -9.45 7.76 7.79
C LEU A 20 -10.43 8.93 7.63
N ASN A 21 -10.03 10.10 8.10
CA ASN A 21 -10.77 11.33 7.82
C ASN A 21 -10.52 11.77 6.37
N PRO A 22 -11.56 11.81 5.50
CA PRO A 22 -11.39 12.15 4.08
C PRO A 22 -10.87 13.57 3.83
N SER A 23 -11.06 14.49 4.79
CA SER A 23 -10.56 15.86 4.70
C SER A 23 -9.04 15.96 4.95
N LEU A 24 -8.41 14.93 5.52
CA LEU A 24 -6.99 14.94 5.87
C LEU A 24 -6.19 13.88 5.11
N TYR A 25 -6.84 12.83 4.64
CA TYR A 25 -6.19 11.68 4.04
C TYR A 25 -6.86 11.26 2.74
N LYS A 26 -6.07 10.99 1.73
CA LYS A 26 -6.53 10.40 0.46
C LYS A 26 -6.00 8.98 0.31
N PRO A 27 -6.82 7.96 0.50
CA PRO A 27 -6.41 6.58 0.27
C PRO A 27 -6.24 6.31 -1.23
N CYS A 28 -5.09 5.77 -1.61
CA CYS A 28 -4.72 5.36 -2.96
C CYS A 28 -4.34 3.88 -2.92
N TYR A 29 -5.23 2.99 -3.36
CA TYR A 29 -5.04 1.55 -3.30
C TYR A 29 -4.64 0.97 -4.65
N LEU A 30 -3.58 0.15 -4.65
CA LEU A 30 -3.11 -0.60 -5.80
C LEU A 30 -2.80 -2.04 -5.39
N ALA A 31 -3.54 -2.99 -5.96
CA ALA A 31 -3.18 -4.40 -5.89
C ALA A 31 -2.17 -4.73 -6.99
N LEU A 32 -1.00 -5.22 -6.59
CA LEU A 32 0.05 -5.59 -7.54
C LEU A 32 -0.25 -6.95 -8.16
N SER A 33 0.02 -7.04 -9.44
CA SER A 33 0.08 -8.29 -10.21
C SER A 33 1.46 -8.40 -10.86
N THR A 34 1.61 -9.25 -11.84
CA THR A 34 2.83 -9.32 -12.66
C THR A 34 2.88 -8.11 -13.59
N LEU A 35 3.40 -7.00 -13.09
CA LEU A 35 3.51 -5.73 -13.82
C LEU A 35 4.95 -5.52 -14.31
N THR A 36 5.09 -4.88 -15.47
CA THR A 36 6.37 -4.25 -15.82
C THR A 36 6.59 -3.01 -14.95
N VAL A 37 7.84 -2.56 -14.87
CA VAL A 37 8.16 -1.32 -14.15
C VAL A 37 7.35 -0.14 -14.68
N LYS A 38 7.19 -0.05 -16.00
CA LYS A 38 6.43 1.04 -16.64
C LYS A 38 4.94 0.98 -16.26
N ASP A 39 4.33 -0.21 -16.30
CA ASP A 39 2.92 -0.40 -15.94
C ASP A 39 2.68 -0.05 -14.47
N PHE A 40 3.64 -0.39 -13.60
CA PHE A 40 3.60 0.00 -12.19
C PHE A 40 3.57 1.52 -12.01
N TYR A 41 4.44 2.26 -12.72
CA TYR A 41 4.43 3.73 -12.67
C TYR A 41 3.12 4.31 -13.19
N GLN A 42 2.60 3.76 -14.30
CA GLN A 42 1.32 4.21 -14.86
C GLN A 42 0.17 3.96 -13.88
N ALA A 43 0.10 2.78 -13.28
CA ALA A 43 -0.91 2.46 -12.28
C ALA A 43 -0.82 3.36 -11.05
N LEU A 44 0.41 3.65 -10.59
CA LEU A 44 0.63 4.55 -9.45
C LEU A 44 0.20 5.98 -9.75
N ALA A 45 0.50 6.49 -10.97
CA ALA A 45 0.02 7.81 -11.41
C ALA A 45 -1.53 7.85 -11.46
N MET A 46 -2.16 6.80 -12.00
CA MET A 46 -3.63 6.71 -12.09
C MET A 46 -4.32 6.73 -10.73
N ILE A 47 -3.82 5.99 -9.73
CA ILE A 47 -4.43 5.99 -8.39
C ILE A 47 -4.24 7.32 -7.66
N LEU A 48 -3.24 8.12 -8.05
CA LEU A 48 -3.04 9.47 -7.58
C LEU A 48 -3.93 10.49 -8.32
N GLY A 49 -4.67 10.06 -9.35
CA GLY A 49 -5.59 10.90 -10.12
C GLY A 49 -4.98 11.59 -11.34
N GLU A 50 -3.76 11.16 -11.73
CA GLU A 50 -3.06 11.70 -12.89
C GLU A 50 -3.39 10.93 -14.17
N THR A 51 -3.34 11.60 -15.32
CA THR A 51 -3.35 10.95 -16.64
C THR A 51 -1.93 10.48 -16.95
N PRO A 52 -1.67 9.15 -17.04
CA PRO A 52 -0.31 8.64 -17.12
C PRO A 52 0.42 9.07 -18.39
N SER A 53 1.64 9.55 -18.27
CA SER A 53 2.54 9.82 -19.37
C SER A 53 3.10 8.52 -20.00
N CYS A 54 3.63 8.63 -21.22
CA CYS A 54 4.26 7.50 -21.91
C CYS A 54 5.70 7.23 -21.49
N ARG A 55 6.39 8.18 -20.87
CA ARG A 55 7.83 8.08 -20.53
C ARG A 55 8.01 7.89 -19.03
N LYS A 56 8.89 6.94 -18.62
CA LYS A 56 9.18 6.65 -17.21
C LYS A 56 9.60 7.89 -16.42
N VAL A 57 10.46 8.74 -16.99
CA VAL A 57 10.91 9.98 -16.33
C VAL A 57 9.76 10.95 -16.09
N ALA A 58 8.84 11.09 -17.07
CA ALA A 58 7.68 11.94 -16.92
C ALA A 58 6.71 11.38 -15.87
N LEU A 59 6.49 10.05 -15.83
CA LEU A 59 5.71 9.38 -14.80
C LEU A 59 6.27 9.58 -13.40
N PHE A 60 7.60 9.46 -13.26
CA PHE A 60 8.28 9.72 -11.99
C PHE A 60 7.96 11.13 -11.48
N ASN A 61 8.16 12.14 -12.33
CA ASN A 61 7.87 13.53 -11.97
C ASN A 61 6.39 13.76 -11.69
N GLN A 62 5.48 13.16 -12.48
CA GLN A 62 4.03 13.23 -12.23
C GLN A 62 3.66 12.72 -10.85
N ILE A 63 4.17 11.54 -10.47
CA ILE A 63 3.89 10.94 -9.16
C ILE A 63 4.41 11.82 -8.04
N GLN A 64 5.65 12.30 -8.14
CA GLN A 64 6.23 13.19 -7.12
C GLN A 64 5.47 14.51 -7.02
N ASN A 65 5.12 15.13 -8.14
CA ASN A 65 4.34 16.36 -8.16
C ASN A 65 2.93 16.17 -7.59
N ALA A 66 2.25 15.05 -7.92
CA ALA A 66 0.94 14.75 -7.37
C ALA A 66 0.98 14.59 -5.84
N ILE A 67 1.95 13.85 -5.32
CA ILE A 67 2.14 13.70 -3.86
C ILE A 67 2.43 15.04 -3.22
N HIS A 68 3.31 15.86 -3.83
CA HIS A 68 3.65 17.20 -3.37
C HIS A 68 2.41 18.09 -3.31
N SER A 69 1.63 18.13 -4.39
CA SER A 69 0.42 18.95 -4.48
C SER A 69 -0.62 18.55 -3.43
N TYR A 70 -0.88 17.25 -3.25
CA TYR A 70 -1.76 16.80 -2.17
C TYR A 70 -1.32 17.30 -0.80
N TYR A 71 -0.06 17.10 -0.47
CA TYR A 71 0.44 17.38 0.88
C TYR A 71 0.60 18.87 1.17
N TYR A 72 1.23 19.64 0.26
CA TYR A 72 1.56 21.04 0.50
C TYR A 72 0.45 22.00 0.08
N ASP A 73 -0.18 21.77 -1.08
CA ASP A 73 -1.18 22.69 -1.63
C ASP A 73 -2.57 22.44 -1.05
N GLN A 74 -2.97 21.15 -1.01
CA GLN A 74 -4.31 20.74 -0.55
C GLN A 74 -4.37 20.40 0.94
N ARG A 75 -3.22 20.23 1.62
CA ARG A 75 -3.14 19.79 3.02
C ARG A 75 -3.75 18.41 3.27
N ILE A 76 -3.74 17.55 2.26
CA ILE A 76 -4.23 16.19 2.30
C ILE A 76 -3.04 15.24 2.20
N THR A 77 -2.89 14.31 3.14
CA THR A 77 -1.83 13.32 3.11
C THR A 77 -2.26 12.11 2.26
N PRO A 78 -1.60 11.81 1.13
CA PRO A 78 -1.89 10.61 0.37
C PRO A 78 -1.43 9.36 1.15
N VAL A 79 -2.34 8.38 1.27
CA VAL A 79 -2.09 7.08 1.89
C VAL A 79 -2.03 6.03 0.79
N ILE A 80 -0.82 5.70 0.36
CA ILE A 80 -0.56 4.79 -0.73
C ILE A 80 -0.48 3.37 -0.17
N ILE A 81 -1.37 2.51 -0.63
CA ILE A 81 -1.48 1.12 -0.18
C ILE A 81 -1.14 0.22 -1.36
N LEU A 82 -0.02 -0.49 -1.26
CA LEU A 82 0.40 -1.49 -2.23
C LEU A 82 0.12 -2.88 -1.64
N ASP A 83 -0.89 -3.54 -2.17
CA ASP A 83 -1.25 -4.90 -1.78
C ASP A 83 -0.60 -5.93 -2.70
N GLU A 84 -0.47 -7.17 -2.25
CA GLU A 84 0.22 -8.28 -2.94
C GLU A 84 1.67 -7.93 -3.31
N ILE A 85 2.38 -7.19 -2.42
CA ILE A 85 3.74 -6.67 -2.70
C ILE A 85 4.76 -7.77 -3.02
N GLN A 86 4.50 -9.03 -2.68
CA GLN A 86 5.34 -10.15 -3.07
C GLN A 86 5.39 -10.36 -4.60
N MET A 87 4.38 -9.86 -5.34
CA MET A 87 4.34 -9.92 -6.80
C MET A 87 5.28 -8.91 -7.46
N ALA A 88 5.71 -7.87 -6.72
CA ALA A 88 6.64 -6.87 -7.24
C ALA A 88 7.99 -7.50 -7.63
N SER A 89 8.53 -7.15 -8.78
CA SER A 89 9.91 -7.47 -9.15
C SER A 89 10.91 -6.71 -8.26
N ASN A 90 12.19 -7.12 -8.26
CA ASN A 90 13.23 -6.37 -7.55
C ASN A 90 13.38 -4.95 -8.10
N ASP A 91 13.21 -4.77 -9.41
CA ASP A 91 13.28 -3.46 -10.06
C ASP A 91 12.17 -2.52 -9.57
N ILE A 92 10.95 -3.05 -9.36
CA ILE A 92 9.84 -2.28 -8.77
C ILE A 92 10.15 -1.92 -7.31
N LEU A 93 10.73 -2.84 -6.53
CA LEU A 93 11.11 -2.57 -5.14
C LEU A 93 12.22 -1.51 -5.04
N GLU A 94 13.16 -1.51 -5.98
CA GLU A 94 14.20 -0.47 -6.07
C GLU A 94 13.61 0.87 -6.49
N ASP A 95 12.74 0.88 -7.49
CA ASP A 95 12.04 2.09 -7.94
C ASP A 95 11.15 2.68 -6.85
N LEU A 96 10.50 1.86 -6.02
CA LEU A 96 9.76 2.35 -4.84
C LEU A 96 10.64 3.21 -3.94
N ARG A 97 11.88 2.79 -3.70
CA ARG A 97 12.84 3.57 -2.92
C ARG A 97 13.11 4.94 -3.54
N LEU A 98 13.19 4.99 -4.88
CA LEU A 98 13.48 6.23 -5.62
C LEU A 98 12.26 7.15 -5.67
N ILE A 99 11.08 6.63 -5.99
CA ILE A 99 9.83 7.39 -6.11
C ILE A 99 9.49 8.08 -4.78
N PHE A 100 9.68 7.39 -3.67
CA PHE A 100 9.33 7.85 -2.34
C PHE A 100 10.50 8.54 -1.60
N ASN A 101 11.52 9.01 -2.33
CA ASN A 101 12.58 9.84 -1.81
C ASN A 101 12.25 11.32 -2.03
N PHE A 102 11.76 11.99 -0.99
CA PHE A 102 11.47 13.42 -1.02
C PHE A 102 12.55 14.20 -0.25
N LYS A 103 13.07 15.26 -0.86
CA LYS A 103 14.10 16.13 -0.29
C LYS A 103 15.23 15.37 0.40
N MET A 104 15.82 14.40 -0.29
CA MET A 104 16.90 13.56 0.25
C MET A 104 16.54 12.88 1.57
N ASP A 105 15.34 12.29 1.65
CA ASP A 105 14.78 11.60 2.82
C ASP A 105 14.50 12.48 4.05
N SER A 106 14.52 13.80 3.92
CA SER A 106 14.23 14.71 5.04
C SER A 106 12.72 14.95 5.25
N GLU A 107 11.88 14.61 4.27
CA GLU A 107 10.43 14.80 4.34
C GLU A 107 9.67 13.54 3.89
N ASN A 108 8.52 13.31 4.53
CA ASN A 108 7.63 12.20 4.19
C ASN A 108 6.21 12.73 3.96
N PRO A 109 5.93 13.35 2.77
CA PRO A 109 4.62 13.93 2.46
C PRO A 109 3.57 12.87 2.09
N TYR A 110 3.72 11.65 2.56
CA TYR A 110 2.86 10.50 2.25
C TYR A 110 2.89 9.47 3.38
N ILE A 111 1.93 8.56 3.37
CA ILE A 111 1.98 7.30 4.13
C ILE A 111 2.04 6.16 3.11
N LEU A 112 3.05 5.28 3.21
CA LEU A 112 3.19 4.09 2.37
C LEU A 112 2.91 2.84 3.19
N ILE A 113 1.93 2.06 2.76
CA ILE A 113 1.59 0.77 3.36
C ILE A 113 1.87 -0.33 2.35
N LEU A 114 2.77 -1.24 2.71
CA LEU A 114 3.07 -2.44 1.95
C LEU A 114 2.37 -3.62 2.61
N ALA A 115 1.52 -4.32 1.87
CA ALA A 115 0.82 -5.51 2.33
C ALA A 115 1.13 -6.70 1.43
N GLY A 116 1.31 -7.89 2.00
CA GLY A 116 1.61 -9.07 1.22
C GLY A 116 1.77 -10.35 2.05
N GLN A 117 2.18 -11.41 1.37
CA GLN A 117 2.41 -12.73 1.97
C GLN A 117 3.79 -12.80 2.63
N PRO A 118 4.01 -13.77 3.56
CA PRO A 118 5.24 -13.84 4.35
C PRO A 118 6.53 -13.94 3.55
N HIS A 119 6.51 -14.52 2.35
CA HIS A 119 7.70 -14.68 1.53
C HIS A 119 8.29 -13.35 1.00
N ILE A 120 7.56 -12.24 1.04
CA ILE A 120 8.13 -10.91 0.78
C ILE A 120 9.29 -10.60 1.74
N ARG A 121 9.27 -11.15 2.96
CA ARG A 121 10.34 -10.94 3.94
C ARG A 121 11.68 -11.46 3.42
N ASN A 122 11.68 -12.63 2.76
CA ASN A 122 12.89 -13.21 2.15
C ASN A 122 13.38 -12.31 1.01
N LYS A 123 12.47 -11.79 0.17
CA LYS A 123 12.80 -10.87 -0.91
C LYS A 123 13.40 -9.56 -0.37
N LEU A 124 12.81 -8.98 0.67
CA LEU A 124 13.33 -7.78 1.34
C LEU A 124 14.65 -8.02 2.10
N ALA A 125 14.96 -9.26 2.47
CA ALA A 125 16.22 -9.61 3.11
C ALA A 125 17.42 -9.63 2.14
N LEU A 126 17.18 -9.67 0.83
CA LEU A 126 18.24 -9.58 -0.17
C LEU A 126 18.97 -8.24 -0.07
N ASN A 127 20.29 -8.26 -0.26
CA ASN A 127 21.13 -7.05 -0.15
C ASN A 127 20.69 -5.93 -1.09
N ILE A 128 20.19 -6.25 -2.27
CA ILE A 128 19.67 -5.28 -3.25
C ILE A 128 18.48 -4.48 -2.68
N ASN A 129 17.67 -5.07 -1.80
CA ASN A 129 16.49 -4.43 -1.21
C ASN A 129 16.76 -3.81 0.18
N ASN A 130 18.02 -3.81 0.64
CA ASN A 130 18.38 -3.37 2.00
C ASN A 130 17.96 -1.92 2.27
N ALA A 131 18.13 -1.03 1.29
CA ALA A 131 17.77 0.38 1.43
C ALA A 131 16.25 0.58 1.61
N LEU A 132 15.41 -0.16 0.87
CA LEU A 132 13.96 -0.15 1.08
C LEU A 132 13.59 -0.76 2.45
N ARG A 133 14.24 -1.86 2.83
CA ARG A 133 14.00 -2.52 4.13
C ARG A 133 14.28 -1.60 5.32
N GLN A 134 15.30 -0.76 5.24
CA GLN A 134 15.66 0.21 6.28
C GLN A 134 14.61 1.31 6.44
N ARG A 135 13.89 1.65 5.37
CA ARG A 135 12.80 2.65 5.41
C ARG A 135 11.49 2.12 5.98
N ILE A 136 11.34 0.80 6.12
CA ILE A 136 10.15 0.20 6.72
C ILE A 136 10.26 0.32 8.24
N VAL A 137 9.63 1.36 8.79
CA VAL A 137 9.67 1.69 10.22
C VAL A 137 8.79 0.72 11.02
N VAL A 138 7.57 0.45 10.55
CA VAL A 138 6.60 -0.40 11.26
C VAL A 138 6.41 -1.72 10.52
N LYS A 139 6.62 -2.83 11.23
CA LYS A 139 6.42 -4.18 10.70
C LYS A 139 5.34 -4.88 11.52
N TYR A 140 4.30 -5.33 10.86
CA TYR A 140 3.20 -6.03 11.50
C TYR A 140 2.95 -7.38 10.82
N ILE A 141 2.86 -8.42 11.62
CA ILE A 141 2.53 -9.77 11.16
C ILE A 141 1.09 -10.06 11.58
N LEU A 142 0.22 -10.17 10.59
CA LEU A 142 -1.17 -10.54 10.80
C LEU A 142 -1.25 -12.07 10.89
N GLN A 143 -1.53 -12.55 12.08
CA GLN A 143 -1.82 -13.96 12.33
C GLN A 143 -3.29 -14.22 11.99
N GLY A 144 -3.60 -15.42 11.49
CA GLY A 144 -4.99 -15.85 11.31
C GLY A 144 -5.74 -15.89 12.65
N LEU A 145 -7.07 -15.93 12.60
CA LEU A 145 -7.91 -16.04 13.78
C LEU A 145 -7.58 -17.34 14.53
N LYS A 146 -7.46 -17.26 15.84
CA LYS A 146 -7.37 -18.43 16.72
C LYS A 146 -8.72 -19.15 16.76
N LYS A 147 -8.71 -20.44 17.08
CA LYS A 147 -9.92 -21.26 17.13
C LYS A 147 -11.03 -20.66 18.01
N GLU A 148 -10.65 -20.04 19.10
CA GLU A 148 -11.55 -19.36 20.05
C GLU A 148 -12.15 -18.06 19.49
N GLU A 149 -11.47 -17.42 18.55
CA GLU A 149 -11.91 -16.18 17.89
C GLU A 149 -12.85 -16.45 16.70
N ILE A 150 -12.81 -17.70 16.15
CA ILE A 150 -13.61 -18.09 14.98
C ILE A 150 -15.10 -18.06 15.32
N GLU A 151 -15.52 -18.61 16.47
CA GLU A 151 -16.91 -18.62 16.91
C GLU A 151 -17.47 -17.20 17.07
N SER A 152 -16.68 -16.29 17.64
CA SER A 152 -17.06 -14.89 17.77
C SER A 152 -17.17 -14.18 16.42
N TYR A 153 -16.31 -14.55 15.46
CA TYR A 153 -16.32 -14.00 14.11
C TYR A 153 -17.51 -14.51 13.29
N GLU A 154 -17.84 -15.80 13.39
CA GLU A 154 -19.02 -16.40 12.75
C GLU A 154 -20.32 -15.74 13.23
N ASN A 155 -20.48 -15.54 14.53
CA ASN A 155 -21.62 -14.84 15.09
C ASN A 155 -21.74 -13.39 14.57
N LEU A 156 -20.62 -12.67 14.43
CA LEU A 156 -20.57 -11.33 13.85
C LEU A 156 -20.96 -11.32 12.36
N CYS A 157 -20.57 -12.32 11.61
CA CYS A 157 -20.90 -12.47 10.19
C CYS A 157 -22.39 -12.79 9.98
N ILE A 158 -22.95 -13.67 10.80
CA ILE A 158 -24.38 -14.03 10.76
C ILE A 158 -25.22 -12.79 11.07
N HIS A 159 -24.90 -12.02 12.11
CA HIS A 159 -25.63 -10.80 12.46
C HIS A 159 -25.56 -9.70 11.38
N ARG A 160 -24.48 -9.62 10.63
CA ARG A 160 -24.36 -8.66 9.50
C ARG A 160 -25.17 -9.09 8.28
N ARG A 161 -25.24 -10.38 7.97
CA ARG A 161 -26.07 -10.88 6.86
C ARG A 161 -27.57 -10.69 7.13
N VAL A 162 -28.00 -10.87 8.35
CA VAL A 162 -29.42 -10.65 8.74
C VAL A 162 -29.80 -9.16 8.61
N LYS A 163 -28.89 -8.22 8.82
CA LYS A 163 -29.17 -6.77 8.65
C LYS A 163 -29.17 -6.28 7.21
N GLN A 164 -28.71 -7.06 6.24
CA GLN A 164 -28.75 -6.73 4.81
C GLN A 164 -29.95 -7.33 4.06
N CYS A 165 -30.78 -8.10 4.74
CA CYS A 165 -31.99 -8.71 4.17
C CYS A 165 -33.31 -8.04 4.60
N TYR A 166 -33.23 -6.81 5.20
CA TYR A 166 -34.41 -5.98 5.51
C TYR A 166 -34.25 -4.58 4.94
#